data_4a55f0d4f9367bb63730a43c234c96da
#
_entry.id   4a55f0d4f9367bb63730a43c234c96da
#
_cell.length_a   1.000
_cell.length_b   1.000
_cell.length_c   1.000
_cell.angle_alpha   90.00
_cell.angle_beta   90.00
_cell.angle_gamma   90.00
#
_symmetry.space_group_name_H-M   'P 1'
#
loop_
_entity.id
_entity.type
_entity.pdbx_description
1 polymer ?
#
loop_
_entity_poly.entity_id
_entity_poly.type
_entity_poly.pdbx_seq_one_letter_code
_entity_poly.pdbx_strand_id
1 'polypeptide(L)'
;MNMRDSEVIIQEIRNAFGDMPYPGTEYITNDLEGNDLERKQIRKGFSRYENWQDVPCELLLQERDALPLFEPQGFRFYLPAYMLFALEDYEGADMIPESIVHSLTLPDAGTELYEFVRERLVLFSEEQRKAVLHFLEYLEQCHAEDFTDICVGAWHSASPHRAIERWWNRFGNCPYKLRCKIIKI
;
A
#
# COMPACT_ATOMS: atom_id res chain seq x y z
N MET A 1 -20.58 -2.29 9.97
CA MET A 1 -19.11 -2.41 9.84
C MET A 1 -18.61 -3.20 11.03
N ASN A 2 -17.91 -4.29 10.82
CA ASN A 2 -17.48 -5.14 11.94
C ASN A 2 -16.12 -4.61 12.45
N MET A 3 -16.15 -3.72 13.45
CA MET A 3 -14.96 -3.10 14.07
C MET A 3 -13.89 -4.13 14.47
N ARG A 4 -14.32 -5.38 14.72
CA ARG A 4 -13.44 -6.49 15.09
C ARG A 4 -12.48 -6.88 13.96
N ASP A 5 -12.88 -6.70 12.69
CA ASP A 5 -12.07 -7.12 11.54
C ASP A 5 -10.92 -6.15 11.29
N SER A 6 -11.13 -4.83 11.47
CA SER A 6 -10.05 -3.84 11.35
C SER A 6 -9.00 -3.97 12.45
N GLU A 7 -9.41 -4.23 13.72
CA GLU A 7 -8.48 -4.45 14.83
C GLU A 7 -7.58 -5.67 14.61
N VAL A 8 -8.13 -6.75 14.05
CA VAL A 8 -7.36 -7.97 13.72
C VAL A 8 -6.31 -7.64 12.66
N ILE A 9 -6.69 -6.92 11.60
CA ILE A 9 -5.78 -6.55 10.51
C ILE A 9 -4.69 -5.60 11.00
N ILE A 10 -5.03 -4.62 11.86
CA ILE A 10 -4.07 -3.73 12.51
C ILE A 10 -3.01 -4.55 13.26
N GLN A 11 -3.44 -5.56 14.03
CA GLN A 11 -2.50 -6.40 14.76
C GLN A 11 -1.65 -7.29 13.84
N GLU A 12 -2.20 -7.80 12.75
CA GLU A 12 -1.46 -8.56 11.74
C GLU A 12 -0.38 -7.70 11.07
N ILE A 13 -0.71 -6.45 10.72
CA ILE A 13 0.25 -5.50 10.15
C ILE A 13 1.37 -5.21 11.16
N ARG A 14 1.03 -4.91 12.41
CA ARG A 14 2.02 -4.66 13.47
C ARG A 14 2.95 -5.85 13.70
N ASN A 15 2.42 -7.06 13.66
CA ASN A 15 3.22 -8.28 13.83
C ASN A 15 4.11 -8.56 12.60
N ALA A 16 3.59 -8.38 11.38
CA ALA A 16 4.31 -8.71 10.16
C ALA A 16 5.43 -7.71 9.82
N PHE A 17 5.29 -6.47 10.28
CA PHE A 17 6.21 -5.37 9.96
C PHE A 17 6.98 -4.83 11.17
N GLY A 18 6.67 -5.29 12.40
CA GLY A 18 7.18 -4.70 13.66
C GLY A 18 8.69 -4.71 13.78
N ASP A 19 9.33 -5.81 13.41
CA ASP A 19 10.78 -6.03 13.57
C ASP A 19 11.61 -5.63 12.34
N MET A 20 11.03 -4.83 11.42
CA MET A 20 11.78 -4.41 10.24
C MET A 20 12.90 -3.43 10.61
N PRO A 21 14.15 -3.70 10.17
CA PRO A 21 15.24 -2.75 10.34
C PRO A 21 15.02 -1.52 9.45
N TYR A 22 15.41 -0.35 9.96
CA TYR A 22 15.43 0.88 9.17
C TYR A 22 16.35 0.72 7.95
N PRO A 23 15.87 1.01 6.73
CA PRO A 23 16.63 0.73 5.52
C PRO A 23 17.83 1.65 5.30
N GLY A 24 17.88 2.80 5.98
CA GLY A 24 18.82 3.87 5.73
C GLY A 24 18.20 5.01 4.90
N THR A 25 18.69 6.22 5.15
CA THR A 25 18.15 7.44 4.50
C THR A 25 18.28 7.41 2.98
N GLU A 26 19.33 6.79 2.46
CA GLU A 26 19.60 6.64 1.03
C GLU A 26 18.60 5.76 0.30
N TYR A 27 17.90 4.86 1.02
CA TYR A 27 16.90 3.96 0.47
C TYR A 27 15.45 4.45 0.65
N ILE A 28 15.25 5.70 1.11
CA ILE A 28 13.91 6.26 1.22
C ILE A 28 13.40 6.66 -0.16
N THR A 29 14.09 7.56 -0.85
CA THR A 29 13.74 8.01 -2.19
C THR A 29 14.95 8.08 -3.10
N ASN A 30 14.74 7.81 -4.38
CA ASN A 30 15.74 7.92 -5.42
C ASN A 30 15.78 9.37 -5.95
N ASP A 31 16.75 10.14 -5.52
CA ASP A 31 17.08 11.45 -6.09
C ASP A 31 18.59 11.50 -6.38
N LEU A 32 19.03 10.66 -7.31
CA LEU A 32 20.44 10.51 -7.63
C LEU A 32 21.06 11.80 -8.20
N GLU A 33 20.26 12.63 -8.87
CA GLU A 33 20.74 13.89 -9.47
C GLU A 33 20.56 15.10 -8.54
N GLY A 34 19.84 14.93 -7.42
CA GLY A 34 19.63 15.99 -6.43
C GLY A 34 18.76 17.15 -6.91
N ASN A 35 17.98 16.99 -7.97
CA ASN A 35 17.18 18.04 -8.58
C ASN A 35 15.68 17.93 -8.30
N ASP A 36 15.23 16.77 -7.81
CA ASP A 36 13.83 16.51 -7.47
C ASP A 36 13.52 17.03 -6.07
N LEU A 37 12.82 18.17 -6.01
CA LEU A 37 12.46 18.84 -4.76
C LEU A 37 11.48 18.01 -3.93
N GLU A 38 10.55 17.33 -4.58
CA GLU A 38 9.54 16.50 -3.92
C GLU A 38 10.20 15.30 -3.23
N ARG A 39 11.05 14.57 -3.94
CA ARG A 39 11.80 13.45 -3.36
C ARG A 39 12.73 13.87 -2.22
N LYS A 40 13.34 15.07 -2.31
CA LYS A 40 14.12 15.63 -1.21
C LYS A 40 13.27 15.95 0.02
N GLN A 41 12.08 16.50 -0.19
CA GLN A 41 11.15 16.82 0.90
C GLN A 41 10.70 15.54 1.60
N ILE A 42 10.26 14.53 0.85
CA ILE A 42 9.88 13.21 1.37
C ILE A 42 11.04 12.60 2.18
N ARG A 43 12.23 12.52 1.60
CA ARG A 43 13.42 11.99 2.29
C ARG A 43 13.69 12.73 3.60
N LYS A 44 13.67 14.06 3.58
CA LYS A 44 13.90 14.90 4.77
C LYS A 44 12.82 14.70 5.84
N GLY A 45 11.56 14.50 5.45
CA GLY A 45 10.45 14.24 6.35
C GLY A 45 10.60 12.89 7.04
N PHE A 46 10.73 11.83 6.24
CA PHE A 46 10.72 10.45 6.72
C PHE A 46 12.02 10.01 7.39
N SER A 47 13.19 10.54 7.01
CA SER A 47 14.48 10.17 7.61
C SER A 47 14.63 10.48 9.10
N ARG A 48 13.67 11.17 9.68
CA ARG A 48 13.60 11.45 11.13
C ARG A 48 13.04 10.26 11.94
N TYR A 49 12.46 9.28 11.26
CA TYR A 49 11.74 8.16 11.88
C TYR A 49 12.39 6.85 11.45
N GLU A 50 13.28 6.35 12.32
CA GLU A 50 13.95 5.04 12.15
C GLU A 50 13.06 3.86 12.58
N ASN A 51 11.90 4.16 13.16
CA ASN A 51 10.81 3.23 13.40
C ASN A 51 9.57 3.75 12.67
N TRP A 52 9.03 2.97 11.73
CA TRP A 52 7.86 3.36 10.94
C TRP A 52 6.61 3.61 11.81
N GLN A 53 6.53 3.01 13.01
CA GLN A 53 5.41 3.19 13.94
C GLN A 53 5.39 4.59 14.58
N ASP A 54 6.51 5.31 14.53
CA ASP A 54 6.64 6.65 15.11
C ASP A 54 6.30 7.76 14.11
N VAL A 55 6.00 7.40 12.84
CA VAL A 55 5.63 8.37 11.81
C VAL A 55 4.27 8.99 12.14
N PRO A 56 4.17 10.31 12.35
CA PRO A 56 2.91 10.94 12.73
C PRO A 56 1.94 11.05 11.54
N CYS A 57 0.64 10.97 11.83
CA CYS A 57 -0.42 11.07 10.82
C CYS A 57 -0.35 12.37 10.01
N GLU A 58 0.08 13.48 10.63
CA GLU A 58 0.24 14.77 9.94
C GLU A 58 1.29 14.70 8.82
N LEU A 59 2.38 13.95 9.01
CA LEU A 59 3.36 13.73 7.95
C LEU A 59 2.80 12.82 6.85
N LEU A 60 2.06 11.77 7.21
CA LEU A 60 1.42 10.88 6.24
C LEU A 60 0.42 11.65 5.37
N LEU A 61 -0.39 12.54 5.96
CA LEU A 61 -1.32 13.42 5.23
C LEU A 61 -0.60 14.42 4.34
N GLN A 62 0.46 15.06 4.85
CA GLN A 62 1.27 15.99 4.07
C GLN A 62 1.90 15.30 2.85
N GLU A 63 2.37 14.07 3.02
CA GLU A 63 3.07 13.27 2.01
C GLU A 63 2.20 12.10 1.53
N ARG A 64 0.88 12.30 1.37
CA ARG A 64 -0.09 11.27 0.98
C ARG A 64 0.20 10.61 -0.37
N ASP A 65 0.87 11.34 -1.26
CA ASP A 65 1.27 10.88 -2.60
C ASP A 65 2.71 10.34 -2.65
N ALA A 66 3.38 10.18 -1.50
CA ALA A 66 4.77 9.77 -1.46
C ALA A 66 5.02 8.30 -1.80
N LEU A 67 4.02 7.41 -1.62
CA LEU A 67 4.19 5.97 -1.81
C LEU A 67 4.79 5.58 -3.18
N PRO A 68 4.39 6.15 -4.32
CA PRO A 68 5.01 5.87 -5.61
C PRO A 68 6.46 6.34 -5.72
N LEU A 69 6.88 7.31 -4.90
CA LEU A 69 8.18 7.96 -4.95
C LEU A 69 9.24 7.30 -4.05
N PHE A 70 8.83 6.42 -3.15
CA PHE A 70 9.77 5.66 -2.33
C PHE A 70 10.57 4.66 -3.17
N GLU A 71 11.84 4.45 -2.80
CA GLU A 71 12.62 3.29 -3.21
C GLU A 71 11.98 1.99 -2.68
N PRO A 72 12.27 0.82 -3.29
CA PRO A 72 11.66 -0.44 -2.88
C PRO A 72 11.77 -0.73 -1.38
N GLN A 73 12.91 -0.45 -0.76
CA GLN A 73 13.13 -0.66 0.67
C GLN A 73 12.36 0.35 1.52
N GLY A 74 12.38 1.64 1.13
CA GLY A 74 11.61 2.71 1.80
C GLY A 74 10.11 2.46 1.70
N PHE A 75 9.63 2.06 0.52
CA PHE A 75 8.23 1.66 0.32
C PHE A 75 7.81 0.55 1.28
N ARG A 76 8.57 -0.56 1.32
CA ARG A 76 8.27 -1.67 2.22
C ARG A 76 8.30 -1.24 3.69
N PHE A 77 9.19 -0.32 4.05
CA PHE A 77 9.36 0.12 5.44
C PHE A 77 8.24 1.06 5.90
N TYR A 78 7.83 2.04 5.08
CA TYR A 78 6.84 3.04 5.49
C TYR A 78 5.39 2.70 5.12
N LEU A 79 5.15 1.77 4.19
CA LEU A 79 3.80 1.32 3.82
C LEU A 79 2.91 0.97 5.02
N PRO A 80 3.37 0.21 6.05
CA PRO A 80 2.52 -0.15 7.18
C PRO A 80 2.00 1.05 7.97
N ALA A 81 2.74 2.17 8.04
CA ALA A 81 2.25 3.39 8.68
C ALA A 81 1.01 3.96 7.96
N TYR A 82 1.07 4.02 6.63
CA TYR A 82 -0.07 4.44 5.81
C TYR A 82 -1.26 3.48 5.93
N MET A 83 -1.01 2.16 5.93
CA MET A 83 -2.07 1.15 6.09
C MET A 83 -2.75 1.26 7.46
N LEU A 84 -1.99 1.45 8.53
CA LEU A 84 -2.57 1.62 9.87
C LEU A 84 -3.41 2.88 9.96
N PHE A 85 -2.93 4.00 9.44
CA PHE A 85 -3.69 5.25 9.45
C PHE A 85 -5.01 5.10 8.68
N ALA A 86 -5.00 4.47 7.49
CA ALA A 86 -6.22 4.20 6.73
C ALA A 86 -7.23 3.26 7.45
N LEU A 87 -6.74 2.37 8.34
CA LEU A 87 -7.62 1.49 9.13
C LEU A 87 -8.15 2.15 10.40
N GLU A 88 -7.34 3.00 11.04
CA GLU A 88 -7.67 3.66 12.30
C GLU A 88 -8.58 4.88 12.09
N ASP A 89 -8.39 5.62 11.00
CA ASP A 89 -9.20 6.81 10.64
C ASP A 89 -9.34 6.92 9.12
N TYR A 90 -10.23 6.11 8.55
CA TYR A 90 -10.42 6.03 7.09
C TYR A 90 -10.82 7.36 6.46
N GLU A 91 -11.75 8.10 7.07
CA GLU A 91 -12.20 9.39 6.56
C GLU A 91 -11.10 10.47 6.72
N GLY A 92 -10.39 10.46 7.84
CA GLY A 92 -9.27 11.38 8.11
C GLY A 92 -8.04 11.10 7.25
N ALA A 93 -7.91 9.88 6.72
CA ALA A 93 -6.81 9.50 5.83
C ALA A 93 -6.92 10.09 4.41
N ASP A 94 -8.05 10.72 4.05
CA ASP A 94 -8.27 11.41 2.76
C ASP A 94 -7.95 10.48 1.58
N MET A 95 -7.04 10.84 0.68
CA MET A 95 -6.63 10.09 -0.52
C MET A 95 -5.60 8.96 -0.25
N ILE A 96 -5.22 8.73 1.00
CA ILE A 96 -4.23 7.70 1.37
C ILE A 96 -4.68 6.29 0.97
N PRO A 97 -5.94 5.86 1.21
CA PRO A 97 -6.39 4.52 0.78
C PRO A 97 -6.20 4.28 -0.72
N GLU A 98 -6.53 5.24 -1.57
CA GLU A 98 -6.34 5.16 -3.02
C GLU A 98 -4.85 5.12 -3.39
N SER A 99 -4.02 5.94 -2.75
CA SER A 99 -2.57 5.94 -2.95
C SER A 99 -1.94 4.58 -2.60
N ILE A 100 -2.39 3.96 -1.50
CA ILE A 100 -1.97 2.60 -1.11
C ILE A 100 -2.36 1.59 -2.18
N VAL A 101 -3.65 1.54 -2.56
CA VAL A 101 -4.17 0.57 -3.53
C VAL A 101 -3.48 0.73 -4.88
N HIS A 102 -3.29 1.97 -5.34
CA HIS A 102 -2.55 2.26 -6.56
C HIS A 102 -1.12 1.71 -6.50
N SER A 103 -0.40 1.97 -5.41
CA SER A 103 0.99 1.55 -5.23
C SER A 103 1.16 0.04 -5.08
N LEU A 104 0.11 -0.66 -4.65
CA LEU A 104 0.06 -2.12 -4.51
C LEU A 104 -0.49 -2.84 -5.75
N THR A 105 -0.97 -2.11 -6.75
CA THR A 105 -1.50 -2.68 -8.00
C THR A 105 -0.39 -2.88 -9.01
N LEU A 106 -0.11 -4.15 -9.38
CA LEU A 106 0.87 -4.45 -10.42
C LEU A 106 0.33 -3.98 -11.79
N PRO A 107 1.06 -3.11 -12.53
CA PRO A 107 0.67 -2.69 -13.87
C PRO A 107 0.64 -3.84 -14.88
N ASP A 108 0.18 -3.58 -16.10
CA ASP A 108 0.20 -4.57 -17.18
C ASP A 108 1.64 -4.89 -17.58
N ALA A 109 1.91 -6.19 -17.84
CA ALA A 109 3.22 -6.62 -18.29
C ALA A 109 3.60 -5.92 -19.60
N GLY A 110 4.85 -5.42 -19.66
CA GLY A 110 5.36 -4.68 -20.80
C GLY A 110 5.17 -3.16 -20.71
N THR A 111 4.54 -2.64 -19.64
CA THR A 111 4.58 -1.20 -19.34
C THR A 111 5.89 -0.83 -18.64
N GLU A 112 6.32 0.42 -18.76
CA GLU A 112 7.55 0.93 -18.12
C GLU A 112 7.52 0.79 -16.59
N LEU A 113 6.35 0.89 -15.98
CA LEU A 113 6.18 0.81 -14.53
C LEU A 113 6.11 -0.63 -14.00
N TYR A 114 5.97 -1.65 -14.88
CA TYR A 114 5.78 -3.03 -14.44
C TYR A 114 6.93 -3.54 -13.57
N GLU A 115 8.17 -3.43 -14.06
CA GLU A 115 9.34 -3.92 -13.31
C GLU A 115 9.56 -3.09 -12.03
N PHE A 116 9.38 -1.78 -12.11
CA PHE A 116 9.53 -0.89 -10.96
C PHE A 116 8.56 -1.25 -9.81
N VAL A 117 7.28 -1.50 -10.10
CA VAL A 117 6.32 -1.93 -9.09
C VAL A 117 6.62 -3.35 -8.63
N ARG A 118 6.94 -4.26 -9.56
CA ARG A 118 7.25 -5.66 -9.24
C ARG A 118 8.45 -5.77 -8.28
N GLU A 119 9.51 -4.99 -8.47
CA GLU A 119 10.69 -4.96 -7.59
C GLU A 119 10.33 -4.63 -6.15
N ARG A 120 9.36 -3.74 -5.92
CA ARG A 120 8.84 -3.43 -4.59
C ARG A 120 8.08 -4.60 -4.00
N LEU A 121 7.16 -5.19 -4.78
CA LEU A 121 6.24 -6.23 -4.30
C LEU A 121 6.96 -7.54 -3.96
N VAL A 122 8.07 -7.86 -4.60
CA VAL A 122 8.85 -9.08 -4.31
C VAL A 122 9.61 -9.00 -2.99
N LEU A 123 9.86 -7.80 -2.44
CA LEU A 123 10.59 -7.63 -1.19
C LEU A 123 9.80 -8.06 0.06
N PHE A 124 8.48 -8.14 -0.03
CA PHE A 124 7.64 -8.51 1.12
C PHE A 124 7.86 -9.98 1.51
N SER A 125 7.97 -10.23 2.82
CA SER A 125 7.94 -11.59 3.37
C SER A 125 6.56 -12.23 3.18
N GLU A 126 6.44 -13.53 3.44
CA GLU A 126 5.15 -14.22 3.35
C GLU A 126 4.13 -13.64 4.34
N GLU A 127 4.54 -13.34 5.57
CA GLU A 127 3.69 -12.73 6.59
C GLU A 127 3.24 -11.33 6.18
N GLN A 128 4.15 -10.52 5.62
CA GLN A 128 3.83 -9.18 5.13
C GLN A 128 2.86 -9.22 3.95
N ARG A 129 3.06 -10.15 3.01
CA ARG A 129 2.14 -10.35 1.88
C ARG A 129 0.73 -10.72 2.35
N LYS A 130 0.64 -11.53 3.39
CA LYS A 130 -0.63 -11.92 4.00
C LYS A 130 -1.35 -10.75 4.65
N ALA A 131 -0.62 -9.95 5.43
CA ALA A 131 -1.16 -8.74 6.06
C ALA A 131 -1.64 -7.72 5.03
N VAL A 132 -0.88 -7.50 3.94
CA VAL A 132 -1.29 -6.63 2.82
C VAL A 132 -2.52 -7.19 2.11
N LEU A 133 -2.59 -8.49 1.87
CA LEU A 133 -3.77 -9.11 1.25
C LEU A 133 -5.03 -8.89 2.10
N HIS A 134 -4.96 -9.15 3.42
CA HIS A 134 -6.10 -8.94 4.31
C HIS A 134 -6.52 -7.48 4.39
N PHE A 135 -5.58 -6.54 4.34
CA PHE A 135 -5.88 -5.11 4.23
C PHE A 135 -6.65 -4.78 2.93
N LEU A 136 -6.20 -5.29 1.79
CA LEU A 136 -6.88 -5.08 0.50
C LEU A 136 -8.27 -5.73 0.47
N GLU A 137 -8.42 -6.93 1.03
CA GLU A 137 -9.72 -7.62 1.17
C GLU A 137 -10.68 -6.83 2.07
N TYR A 138 -10.16 -6.20 3.14
CA TYR A 138 -10.95 -5.32 4.00
C TYR A 138 -11.45 -4.09 3.24
N LEU A 139 -10.57 -3.41 2.49
CA LEU A 139 -10.98 -2.27 1.67
C LEU A 139 -12.01 -2.65 0.62
N GLU A 140 -11.86 -3.82 -0.03
CA GLU A 140 -12.84 -4.32 -1.00
C GLU A 140 -14.21 -4.59 -0.37
N GLN A 141 -14.24 -5.09 0.87
CA GLN A 141 -15.49 -5.42 1.55
C GLN A 141 -16.21 -4.21 2.14
N CYS A 142 -15.46 -3.26 2.69
CA CYS A 142 -16.01 -2.15 3.46
C CYS A 142 -16.10 -0.83 2.68
N HIS A 143 -15.24 -0.64 1.67
CA HIS A 143 -15.04 0.64 1.00
C HIS A 143 -14.96 0.51 -0.54
N ALA A 144 -15.49 -0.58 -1.12
CA ALA A 144 -15.43 -0.80 -2.57
C ALA A 144 -16.01 0.36 -3.40
N GLU A 145 -17.01 1.07 -2.86
CA GLU A 145 -17.70 2.17 -3.55
C GLU A 145 -16.82 3.42 -3.71
N ASP A 146 -15.79 3.56 -2.86
CA ASP A 146 -14.87 4.71 -2.89
C ASP A 146 -13.82 4.55 -4.00
N PHE A 147 -13.57 3.29 -4.43
CA PHE A 147 -12.63 2.96 -5.51
C PHE A 147 -13.37 2.87 -6.84
N THR A 148 -13.71 4.01 -7.42
CA THR A 148 -14.39 4.03 -8.73
C THR A 148 -13.43 3.69 -9.87
N ASP A 149 -13.89 2.84 -10.81
CA ASP A 149 -13.19 2.51 -12.06
C ASP A 149 -13.16 3.70 -13.06
N ILE A 150 -12.66 4.86 -12.61
CA ILE A 150 -12.49 6.02 -13.50
C ILE A 150 -11.16 5.86 -14.23
N CYS A 151 -11.22 5.36 -15.46
CA CYS A 151 -10.10 5.42 -16.39
C CYS A 151 -9.89 6.87 -16.84
N VAL A 152 -8.98 7.60 -16.23
CA VAL A 152 -8.53 8.91 -16.72
C VAL A 152 -7.13 8.74 -17.31
N GLY A 153 -7.08 8.53 -18.64
CA GLY A 153 -5.83 8.41 -19.38
C GLY A 153 -5.06 7.09 -19.13
N ALA A 154 -3.72 7.16 -19.11
CA ALA A 154 -2.84 6.01 -18.89
C ALA A 154 -2.82 5.50 -17.43
N TRP A 155 -3.43 6.22 -16.51
CA TRP A 155 -3.60 5.85 -15.12
C TRP A 155 -4.84 4.97 -15.02
N HIS A 156 -4.61 3.68 -14.94
CA HIS A 156 -5.70 2.73 -14.72
C HIS A 156 -6.19 2.88 -13.30
N SER A 157 -7.51 2.97 -13.11
CA SER A 157 -8.13 2.96 -11.80
C SER A 157 -7.58 1.80 -10.98
N ALA A 158 -7.08 2.11 -9.81
CA ALA A 158 -6.67 1.12 -8.84
C ALA A 158 -7.88 0.80 -7.98
N SER A 159 -8.33 -0.46 -8.00
CA SER A 159 -9.29 -0.97 -7.04
C SER A 159 -8.64 -2.07 -6.21
N PRO A 160 -9.07 -2.29 -4.95
CA PRO A 160 -8.56 -3.39 -4.13
C PRO A 160 -8.70 -4.72 -4.85
N HIS A 161 -9.82 -4.97 -5.51
CA HIS A 161 -10.07 -6.16 -6.32
C HIS A 161 -8.99 -6.39 -7.39
N ARG A 162 -8.66 -5.34 -8.15
CA ARG A 162 -7.64 -5.41 -9.21
C ARG A 162 -6.24 -5.66 -8.65
N ALA A 163 -5.89 -5.04 -7.53
CA ALA A 163 -4.62 -5.30 -6.85
C ALA A 163 -4.52 -6.76 -6.43
N ILE A 164 -5.57 -7.30 -5.80
CA ILE A 164 -5.64 -8.69 -5.36
C ILE A 164 -5.48 -9.64 -6.54
N GLU A 165 -6.24 -9.48 -7.62
CA GLU A 165 -6.18 -10.36 -8.79
C GLU A 165 -4.82 -10.38 -9.47
N ARG A 166 -4.17 -9.21 -9.60
CA ARG A 166 -2.92 -9.09 -10.35
C ARG A 166 -1.71 -9.64 -9.63
N TRP A 167 -1.67 -9.56 -8.30
CA TRP A 167 -0.48 -9.97 -7.56
C TRP A 167 -0.79 -10.75 -6.28
N TRP A 168 -1.65 -10.24 -5.40
CA TRP A 168 -1.76 -10.67 -4.01
C TRP A 168 -2.50 -12.00 -3.82
N ASN A 169 -3.41 -12.36 -4.72
CA ASN A 169 -4.19 -13.62 -4.68
C ASN A 169 -3.31 -14.90 -4.64
N ARG A 170 -2.04 -14.81 -5.02
CA ARG A 170 -1.08 -15.93 -5.01
C ARG A 170 -0.68 -16.35 -3.60
N PHE A 171 -0.85 -15.48 -2.63
CA PHE A 171 -0.33 -15.62 -1.26
C PHE A 171 -1.42 -15.95 -0.24
N GLY A 172 -2.68 -15.95 -0.66
CA GLY A 172 -3.82 -16.30 0.17
C GLY A 172 -4.17 -17.78 0.09
N ASN A 173 -4.14 -18.45 1.24
CA ASN A 173 -5.08 -19.56 1.46
C ASN A 173 -6.43 -18.91 1.75
N CYS A 174 -7.05 -18.26 0.75
CA CYS A 174 -8.31 -17.57 0.93
C CYS A 174 -9.43 -18.62 1.12
N PRO A 175 -10.07 -18.70 2.31
CA PRO A 175 -11.26 -19.53 2.48
C PRO A 175 -12.46 -18.99 1.71
N TYR A 176 -12.35 -17.80 1.08
CA TYR A 176 -13.40 -17.10 0.35
C TYR A 176 -13.40 -17.33 -1.17
N LYS A 177 -12.67 -18.32 -1.69
CA LYS A 177 -12.73 -18.70 -3.12
C LYS A 177 -14.10 -19.17 -3.62
N LEU A 178 -15.17 -18.97 -2.88
CA LEU A 178 -16.51 -19.40 -3.20
C LEU A 178 -17.54 -18.31 -2.97
N ARG A 179 -17.70 -17.38 -3.92
CA ARG A 179 -19.00 -16.79 -4.26
C ARG A 179 -18.99 -15.72 -5.37
N CYS A 180 -18.23 -15.91 -6.42
CA CYS A 180 -18.61 -15.30 -7.70
C CYS A 180 -19.14 -16.39 -8.62
N LYS A 181 -20.29 -16.97 -8.32
CA LYS A 181 -21.14 -17.57 -9.34
C LYS A 181 -21.83 -16.43 -10.07
N ILE A 182 -21.31 -16.11 -11.23
CA ILE A 182 -21.95 -15.33 -12.27
C ILE A 182 -23.38 -15.84 -12.43
N ILE A 183 -24.36 -15.07 -12.01
CA ILE A 183 -25.74 -15.23 -12.47
C ILE A 183 -25.75 -14.64 -13.88
N LYS A 184 -25.57 -15.50 -14.87
CA LYS A 184 -25.97 -15.19 -16.25
C LYS A 184 -27.50 -15.26 -16.29
N ILE A 185 -28.14 -14.14 -16.49
CA ILE A 185 -29.48 -14.02 -17.06
C ILE A 185 -29.35 -13.38 -18.42
#